data_7a9a28c27c523aeba025a67a6476dcfe
#
_entry.id   7a9a28c27c523aeba025a67a6476dcfe
#
_cell.length_a   1.000
_cell.length_b   1.000
_cell.length_c   1.000
_cell.angle_alpha   90.00
_cell.angle_beta   90.00
_cell.angle_gamma   90.00
#
_symmetry.space_group_name_H-M   'P 1'
#
loop_
_entity.id
_entity.type
_entity.pdbx_description
1 polymer ?
#
loop_
_entity_poly.entity_id
_entity_poly.type
_entity_poly.pdbx_seq_one_letter_code
_entity_poly.pdbx_strand_id
1 'polypeptide(L)'
;HPATMSRYRLQIGSRAELQKSSGLWVSTAAGSGSAVLAAGGVRLPWGAKRFQYRPRELYRGRLSRPRLTGRVLAPPACVRVTWLMRRGSAFIDGPHVHTPLRFGDQLEIRLSLAEPLRVLTPPLAGLTVRR
;
A
#
# COMPACT_ATOMS: atom_id res chain seq x y z
N HIS A 1 -14.14 11.64 -0.42
CA HIS A 1 -14.03 12.89 -1.19
C HIS A 1 -12.55 13.18 -1.46
N PRO A 2 -12.13 13.46 -2.69
CA PRO A 2 -10.70 13.64 -3.03
C PRO A 2 -10.03 14.80 -2.30
N ALA A 3 -10.78 15.76 -1.78
CA ALA A 3 -10.25 16.87 -1.00
C ALA A 3 -10.12 16.58 0.51
N THR A 4 -10.49 15.39 0.96
CA THR A 4 -10.44 15.04 2.38
C THR A 4 -9.19 14.25 2.68
N MET A 5 -8.31 14.82 3.49
CA MET A 5 -7.12 14.11 3.96
C MET A 5 -7.51 13.02 4.95
N SER A 6 -6.96 11.84 4.75
CA SER A 6 -7.07 10.72 5.68
C SER A 6 -6.15 10.91 6.88
N ARG A 7 -6.66 10.58 8.06
CA ARG A 7 -5.88 10.55 9.31
C ARG A 7 -5.86 9.13 9.84
N TYR A 8 -4.69 8.66 10.14
CA TYR A 8 -4.49 7.30 10.66
C TYR A 8 -3.18 7.21 11.46
N ARG A 9 -3.10 6.20 12.30
CA ARG A 9 -1.86 5.78 12.92
C ARG A 9 -1.27 4.65 12.09
N LEU A 10 -0.08 4.86 11.57
CA LEU A 10 0.69 3.85 10.84
C LEU A 10 1.73 3.23 11.75
N GLN A 11 1.82 1.90 11.75
CA GLN A 11 2.80 1.16 12.51
C GLN A 11 3.50 0.12 11.64
N ILE A 12 4.82 0.13 11.66
CA ILE A 12 5.70 -0.85 11.01
C ILE A 12 6.71 -1.33 12.06
N GLY A 13 6.61 -2.57 12.47
CA GLY A 13 7.41 -3.11 13.57
C GLY A 13 7.14 -2.34 14.87
N SER A 14 8.19 -1.89 15.53
CA SER A 14 8.10 -1.10 16.76
C SER A 14 7.82 0.39 16.55
N ARG A 15 7.94 0.88 15.32
CA ARG A 15 7.71 2.30 15.01
C ARG A 15 6.27 2.57 14.65
N ALA A 16 5.68 3.54 15.29
CA ALA A 16 4.35 4.03 14.99
C ALA A 16 4.32 5.55 14.98
N GLU A 17 3.51 6.13 14.09
CA GLU A 17 3.32 7.57 14.00
C GLU A 17 1.93 7.92 13.48
N LEU A 18 1.46 9.12 13.82
CA LEU A 18 0.23 9.68 13.27
C LEU A 18 0.54 10.32 11.92
N GLN A 19 -0.27 10.00 10.92
CA GLN A 19 -0.11 10.53 9.58
C GLN A 19 -1.39 11.21 9.08
N LYS A 20 -1.18 12.21 8.23
CA LYS A 20 -2.21 12.81 7.38
C LYS A 20 -1.75 12.67 5.93
N SER A 21 -2.60 12.12 5.09
CA SER A 21 -2.27 11.91 3.68
C SER A 21 -3.55 11.71 2.86
N SER A 22 -3.44 11.62 1.56
CA SER A 22 -4.57 11.26 0.69
C SER A 22 -4.90 9.75 0.73
N GLY A 23 -4.22 8.99 1.56
CA GLY A 23 -4.40 7.55 1.74
C GLY A 23 -3.08 6.80 1.74
N LEU A 24 -3.17 5.48 1.77
CA LEU A 24 -2.01 4.58 1.83
C LEU A 24 -2.12 3.53 0.72
N TRP A 25 -1.09 3.41 -0.08
CA TRP A 25 -0.93 2.30 -1.01
C TRP A 25 -0.14 1.17 -0.36
N VAL A 26 -0.62 -0.05 -0.56
CA VAL A 26 0.13 -1.27 -0.24
C VAL A 26 0.05 -2.17 -1.47
N SER A 27 1.18 -2.70 -1.91
CA SER A 27 1.21 -3.58 -3.08
C SER A 27 2.27 -4.65 -3.00
N THR A 28 1.98 -5.78 -3.61
CA THR A 28 2.94 -6.84 -3.96
C THR A 28 3.62 -6.53 -5.29
N ALA A 29 4.44 -7.47 -5.79
CA ALA A 29 5.09 -7.36 -7.09
C ALA A 29 4.08 -7.10 -8.24
N ALA A 30 2.92 -7.77 -8.22
CA ALA A 30 1.90 -7.63 -9.25
C ALA A 30 1.40 -6.19 -9.41
N GLY A 31 1.18 -5.47 -8.30
CA GLY A 31 0.73 -4.08 -8.32
C GLY A 31 1.83 -3.04 -8.31
N SER A 32 3.10 -3.45 -8.27
CA SER A 32 4.23 -2.54 -8.03
C SER A 32 4.51 -1.58 -9.19
N GLY A 33 4.01 -1.85 -10.38
CA GLY A 33 4.17 -1.01 -11.57
C GLY A 33 3.08 0.03 -11.80
N SER A 34 2.09 0.11 -10.91
CA SER A 34 0.91 0.98 -11.07
C SER A 34 0.95 2.20 -10.13
N ALA A 35 -0.15 2.50 -9.46
CA ALA A 35 -0.31 3.68 -8.61
C ALA A 35 0.74 3.81 -7.50
N VAL A 36 1.22 2.69 -6.94
CA VAL A 36 2.28 2.72 -5.93
C VAL A 36 3.60 3.21 -6.50
N LEU A 37 3.91 2.86 -7.76
CA LEU A 37 5.10 3.38 -8.44
C LEU A 37 5.00 4.89 -8.65
N ALA A 38 3.86 5.38 -9.10
CA ALA A 38 3.59 6.80 -9.26
C ALA A 38 3.68 7.58 -7.93
N ALA A 39 3.38 6.94 -6.81
CA ALA A 39 3.52 7.49 -5.47
C ALA A 39 4.97 7.43 -4.92
N GLY A 40 5.94 7.10 -5.75
CA GLY A 40 7.36 7.00 -5.35
C GLY A 40 7.77 5.63 -4.83
N GLY A 41 6.98 4.61 -5.05
CA GLY A 41 7.35 3.22 -4.81
C GLY A 41 8.36 2.69 -5.83
N VAL A 42 8.66 1.42 -5.73
CA VAL A 42 9.59 0.75 -6.63
C VAL A 42 8.91 -0.42 -7.33
N ARG A 43 9.34 -0.69 -8.54
CA ARG A 43 8.90 -1.89 -9.27
C ARG A 43 9.58 -3.11 -8.65
N LEU A 44 8.77 -4.07 -8.20
CA LEU A 44 9.27 -5.33 -7.67
C LEU A 44 9.28 -6.39 -8.77
N PRO A 45 10.34 -7.22 -8.85
CA PRO A 45 10.38 -8.34 -9.79
C PRO A 45 9.22 -9.31 -9.57
N TRP A 46 8.70 -9.91 -10.64
CA TRP A 46 7.73 -10.99 -10.55
C TRP A 46 8.26 -12.12 -9.67
N GLY A 47 7.44 -12.65 -8.80
CA GLY A 47 7.84 -13.69 -7.85
C GLY A 47 8.60 -13.18 -6.62
N ALA A 48 8.87 -11.90 -6.50
CA ALA A 48 9.48 -11.34 -5.29
C ALA A 48 8.55 -11.58 -4.09
N LYS A 49 9.08 -12.25 -3.06
CA LYS A 49 8.39 -12.48 -1.78
C LYS A 49 8.49 -11.23 -0.89
N ARG A 50 8.09 -10.09 -1.44
CA ARG A 50 8.14 -8.77 -0.83
C ARG A 50 6.90 -7.98 -1.18
N PHE A 51 6.59 -7.00 -0.37
CA PHE A 51 5.54 -6.02 -0.60
C PHE A 51 6.03 -4.65 -0.18
N GLN A 52 5.30 -3.61 -0.51
CA GLN A 52 5.67 -2.26 -0.15
C GLN A 52 4.46 -1.45 0.26
N TYR A 53 4.69 -0.42 1.03
CA TYR A 53 3.68 0.58 1.34
C TYR A 53 4.18 1.97 0.94
N ARG A 54 3.24 2.86 0.58
CA ARG A 54 3.49 4.27 0.27
C ARG A 54 2.31 5.14 0.71
N PRO A 55 2.51 6.07 1.65
CA PRO A 55 1.54 7.14 1.87
C PRO A 55 1.43 8.01 0.63
N ARG A 56 0.19 8.38 0.29
CA ARG A 56 -0.10 9.29 -0.82
C ARG A 56 -0.09 10.72 -0.31
N GLU A 57 0.62 11.63 -0.99
CA GLU A 57 0.69 13.06 -0.64
C GLU A 57 0.81 13.26 0.88
N LEU A 58 1.82 12.64 1.46
CA LEU A 58 2.04 12.68 2.90
C LEU A 58 2.28 14.11 3.38
N TYR A 59 1.41 14.57 4.28
CA TYR A 59 1.53 15.92 4.84
C TYR A 59 2.77 16.05 5.71
N ARG A 60 3.57 17.07 5.40
CA ARG A 60 4.79 17.45 6.13
C ARG A 60 4.62 18.87 6.64
N GLY A 61 4.03 19.01 7.82
CA GLY A 61 3.88 20.31 8.47
C GLY A 61 5.15 20.74 9.19
N ARG A 62 5.14 21.99 9.70
CA ARG A 62 6.29 22.56 10.46
C ARG A 62 6.65 21.72 11.69
N LEU A 63 5.66 21.13 12.35
CA LEU A 63 5.80 20.31 13.55
C LEU A 63 5.69 18.81 13.29
N SER A 64 5.37 18.39 12.08
CA SER A 64 5.21 16.99 11.70
C SER A 64 6.30 16.59 10.73
N ARG A 65 7.19 15.69 11.17
CA ARG A 65 8.25 15.10 10.34
C ARG A 65 8.04 13.59 10.28
N PRO A 66 7.12 13.10 9.43
CA PRO A 66 6.87 11.68 9.33
C PRO A 66 8.13 10.95 8.84
N ARG A 67 8.38 9.78 9.43
CA ARG A 67 9.51 8.91 9.09
C ARG A 67 9.09 7.67 8.33
N LEU A 68 7.84 7.24 8.50
CA LEU A 68 7.28 6.12 7.76
C LEU A 68 6.77 6.58 6.39
N THR A 69 7.69 6.93 5.50
CA THR A 69 7.39 7.54 4.19
C THR A 69 7.23 6.53 3.07
N GLY A 70 7.37 5.26 3.38
CA GLY A 70 7.26 4.15 2.46
C GLY A 70 8.52 3.32 2.39
N ARG A 71 8.34 2.01 2.28
CA ARG A 71 9.45 1.05 2.23
C ARG A 71 8.99 -0.29 1.65
N VAL A 72 9.92 -1.02 1.06
CA VAL A 72 9.76 -2.44 0.74
C VAL A 72 9.95 -3.26 2.00
N LEU A 73 9.05 -4.20 2.22
CA LEU A 73 9.00 -5.07 3.39
C LEU A 73 9.06 -6.54 2.96
N ALA A 74 9.61 -7.36 3.84
CA ALA A 74 9.61 -8.82 3.69
C ALA A 74 8.90 -9.46 4.89
N PRO A 75 8.31 -10.67 4.74
CA PRO A 75 7.78 -11.41 5.88
C PRO A 75 8.85 -11.57 6.98
N PRO A 76 8.48 -11.52 8.24
CA PRO A 76 7.14 -11.47 8.81
C PRO A 76 6.57 -10.05 9.01
N ALA A 77 7.10 -9.05 8.32
CA ALA A 77 6.66 -7.66 8.50
C ALA A 77 5.15 -7.48 8.25
N CYS A 78 4.58 -6.55 8.97
CA CYS A 78 3.18 -6.19 8.93
C CYS A 78 3.02 -4.68 8.83
N VAL A 79 2.15 -4.23 7.94
CA VAL A 79 1.65 -2.85 7.91
C VAL A 79 0.37 -2.81 8.75
N ARG A 80 0.40 -2.09 9.85
CA ARG A 80 -0.75 -1.92 10.73
C ARG A 80 -1.26 -0.49 10.65
N VAL A 81 -2.53 -0.33 10.36
CA VAL A 81 -3.20 0.96 10.22
C VAL A 81 -4.35 1.04 11.20
N THR A 82 -4.36 2.06 12.07
CA THR A 82 -5.52 2.39 12.90
C THR A 82 -6.19 3.62 12.29
N TRP A 83 -7.43 3.48 11.87
CA TRP A 83 -8.17 4.54 11.21
C TRP A 83 -8.68 5.58 12.22
N LEU A 84 -8.46 6.86 11.95
CA LEU A 84 -8.77 7.95 12.88
C LEU A 84 -9.77 8.97 12.30
N MET A 85 -10.62 8.51 11.38
CA MET A 85 -11.69 9.32 10.81
C MET A 85 -13.04 8.60 10.95
N ARG A 86 -14.13 9.37 10.92
CA ARG A 86 -15.49 8.82 11.06
C ARG A 86 -15.83 7.81 9.98
N ARG A 87 -15.33 8.01 8.76
CA ARG A 87 -15.56 7.16 7.60
C ARG A 87 -14.30 7.03 6.77
N GLY A 88 -14.14 5.90 6.14
CA GLY A 88 -13.11 5.60 5.18
C GLY A 88 -13.40 4.30 4.46
N SER A 89 -12.53 3.88 3.58
CA SER A 89 -12.63 2.60 2.90
C SER A 89 -11.24 2.06 2.58
N ALA A 90 -11.07 0.75 2.73
CA ALA A 90 -9.95 0.01 2.19
C ALA A 90 -10.41 -0.69 0.92
N PHE A 91 -9.71 -0.46 -0.18
CA PHE A 91 -9.98 -1.07 -1.49
C PHE A 91 -8.94 -2.13 -1.80
N ILE A 92 -9.39 -3.26 -2.36
CA ILE A 92 -8.55 -4.40 -2.73
C ILE A 92 -8.70 -4.61 -4.23
N ASP A 93 -7.59 -4.50 -4.96
CA ASP A 93 -7.50 -4.73 -6.41
C ASP A 93 -8.56 -3.96 -7.24
N GLY A 94 -8.79 -2.70 -6.89
CA GLY A 94 -9.72 -1.83 -7.59
C GLY A 94 -10.98 -1.47 -6.77
N PRO A 95 -11.98 -0.85 -7.40
CA PRO A 95 -13.10 -0.25 -6.67
C PRO A 95 -14.17 -1.26 -6.24
N HIS A 96 -14.15 -2.48 -6.77
CA HIS A 96 -15.25 -3.44 -6.61
C HIS A 96 -15.23 -4.17 -5.28
N VAL A 97 -14.04 -4.38 -4.70
CA VAL A 97 -13.88 -5.01 -3.39
C VAL A 97 -13.40 -3.97 -2.41
N HIS A 98 -14.23 -3.63 -1.46
CA HIS A 98 -13.87 -2.65 -0.44
C HIS A 98 -14.47 -2.99 0.92
N THR A 99 -13.79 -2.56 1.95
CA THR A 99 -14.24 -2.65 3.33
C THR A 99 -14.40 -1.24 3.89
N PRO A 100 -15.60 -0.86 4.37
CA PRO A 100 -15.78 0.43 5.02
C PRO A 100 -14.99 0.48 6.33
N LEU A 101 -14.41 1.64 6.63
CA LEU A 101 -13.65 1.90 7.85
C LEU A 101 -14.37 2.95 8.69
N ARG A 102 -14.34 2.72 10.01
CA ARG A 102 -14.85 3.64 11.04
C ARG A 102 -13.71 4.02 11.98
N PHE A 103 -13.93 5.04 12.75
CA PHE A 103 -12.97 5.49 13.76
C PHE A 103 -12.59 4.35 14.71
N GLY A 104 -11.29 4.11 14.86
CA GLY A 104 -10.74 3.06 15.70
C GLY A 104 -10.53 1.70 15.01
N ASP A 105 -11.05 1.50 13.80
CA ASP A 105 -10.82 0.27 13.07
C ASP A 105 -9.33 0.06 12.80
N GLN A 106 -8.91 -1.19 12.92
CA GLN A 106 -7.52 -1.60 12.66
C GLN A 106 -7.45 -2.53 11.47
N LEU A 107 -6.52 -2.23 10.58
CA LEU A 107 -6.14 -3.07 9.45
C LEU A 107 -4.74 -3.64 9.69
N GLU A 108 -4.60 -4.93 9.55
CA GLU A 108 -3.30 -5.60 9.46
C GLU A 108 -3.09 -6.14 8.05
N ILE A 109 -2.03 -5.72 7.40
CA ILE A 109 -1.70 -6.12 6.05
C ILE A 109 -0.37 -6.84 6.06
N ARG A 110 -0.39 -8.09 5.61
CA ARG A 110 0.77 -8.98 5.56
C ARG A 110 0.86 -9.62 4.18
N LEU A 111 2.08 -9.96 3.78
CA LEU A 111 2.26 -10.80 2.60
C LEU A 111 1.89 -12.25 2.94
N SER A 112 0.93 -12.82 2.21
CA SER A 112 0.63 -14.25 2.29
C SER A 112 1.59 -15.02 1.38
N LEU A 113 2.30 -15.99 1.95
CA LEU A 113 3.12 -16.94 1.19
C LEU A 113 2.36 -18.24 0.91
N ALA A 114 1.28 -18.49 1.64
CA ALA A 114 0.45 -19.70 1.52
C ALA A 114 -0.53 -19.61 0.33
N GLU A 115 -0.94 -18.40 -0.05
CA GLU A 115 -1.91 -18.15 -1.12
C GLU A 115 -1.32 -17.19 -2.15
N PRO A 116 -0.34 -17.62 -2.96
CA PRO A 116 0.25 -16.76 -3.97
C PRO A 116 -0.75 -16.50 -5.10
N LEU A 117 -0.76 -15.27 -5.61
CA LEU A 117 -1.47 -14.95 -6.84
C LEU A 117 -0.84 -15.73 -8.00
N ARG A 118 -1.64 -16.57 -8.66
CA ARG A 118 -1.23 -17.27 -9.87
C ARG A 118 -1.60 -16.44 -11.07
N VAL A 119 -0.61 -15.95 -11.79
CA VAL A 119 -0.81 -15.19 -13.03
C VAL A 119 -0.51 -16.11 -14.20
N LEU A 120 -1.50 -16.34 -15.05
CA LEU A 120 -1.29 -17.01 -16.32
C LEU A 120 -0.72 -15.98 -17.30
N THR A 121 0.56 -16.10 -17.60
CA THR A 121 1.17 -15.33 -18.69
C THR A 121 1.13 -16.20 -19.94
N PRO A 122 0.61 -15.72 -21.07
CA PRO A 122 0.78 -16.44 -22.32
C PRO A 122 2.27 -16.56 -22.60
N PRO A 123 2.72 -17.65 -23.24
CA PRO A 123 4.11 -17.79 -23.62
C PRO A 123 4.52 -16.59 -24.47
N LEU A 124 5.61 -15.93 -24.10
CA LEU A 124 6.14 -14.73 -24.76
C LEU A 124 6.70 -15.02 -26.17
N ALA A 125 6.51 -16.23 -26.71
CA ALA A 125 6.90 -16.57 -28.04
C ALA A 125 6.09 -15.74 -29.05
N GLY A 126 6.71 -14.70 -29.61
CA GLY A 126 6.18 -13.91 -30.72
C GLY A 126 5.74 -12.48 -30.44
N LEU A 127 5.85 -11.97 -29.22
CA LEU A 127 5.63 -10.54 -28.95
C LEU A 127 6.92 -9.76 -29.19
N THR A 128 7.17 -9.42 -30.47
CA THR A 128 8.19 -8.41 -30.79
C THR A 128 7.55 -7.04 -30.59
N VAL A 129 7.83 -6.41 -29.46
CA VAL A 129 7.50 -4.99 -29.28
C VAL A 129 8.47 -4.20 -30.15
N ARG A 130 8.04 -3.79 -31.33
CA ARG A 130 8.76 -2.76 -32.11
C ARG A 130 8.51 -1.43 -31.42
N ARG A 131 9.57 -0.84 -30.89
CA ARG A 131 9.57 0.54 -30.42
C ARG A 131 9.66 1.50 -31.60
#